data_c794a572ff4ee9e1442d548226cf61ff
#
_entry.id   c794a572ff4ee9e1442d548226cf61ff
#
_cell.length_a   1.000
_cell.length_b   1.000
_cell.length_c   1.000
_cell.angle_alpha   90.00
_cell.angle_beta   90.00
_cell.angle_gamma   90.00
#
_symmetry.space_group_name_H-M   'P 1'
#
loop_
_entity.id
_entity.type
_entity.pdbx_description
1 polymer ?
#
loop_
_entity_poly.entity_id
_entity_poly.type
_entity_poly.pdbx_seq_one_letter_code
_entity_poly.pdbx_strand_id
1 'polypeptide(L)'
;MICLIVSSLNNTPVGLHGELFKEETIKQIADIMKKKEIEYGHEIYLLSDEPYRELIYSEEKYPFVTNYYDNSLVVYSFSKSLSLPGERIGYILVSNGCKNKEDVYAAIKGAGRTMGFVCATSLFQPLIPKCLGVTSDLSVYKKNRDILYEGLSKIGYEAVYPEGAFYLFVKALENDAKKFSEVAKQYELLLVPSDSFGLEGYVRISYCVSTKQIIDSLPIFEKLYKYYNK
;
A
#
# COMPACT_ATOMS: atom_id res chain seq x y z
N MET A 1 -24.36 5.23 -8.06
CA MET A 1 -23.48 4.31 -7.28
C MET A 1 -22.32 5.13 -6.76
N ILE A 2 -22.19 5.27 -5.44
CA ILE A 2 -21.02 5.92 -4.81
C ILE A 2 -20.11 4.79 -4.36
N CYS A 3 -18.86 4.82 -4.77
CA CYS A 3 -17.84 3.87 -4.33
C CYS A 3 -16.82 4.64 -3.50
N LEU A 4 -16.69 4.31 -2.21
CA LEU A 4 -15.60 4.79 -1.39
C LEU A 4 -14.44 3.81 -1.56
N ILE A 5 -13.39 4.26 -2.21
CA ILE A 5 -12.16 3.50 -2.28
C ILE A 5 -11.38 3.80 -1.01
N VAL A 6 -11.41 2.89 -0.05
CA VAL A 6 -10.40 2.87 1.01
C VAL A 6 -9.18 2.17 0.42
N SER A 7 -8.60 2.88 -0.50
CA SER A 7 -7.22 2.69 -0.86
C SER A 7 -6.54 3.93 -0.29
N SER A 8 -5.68 3.75 0.67
CA SER A 8 -4.55 4.66 0.62
C SER A 8 -3.98 4.45 -0.78
N LEU A 9 -3.83 5.48 -1.57
CA LEU A 9 -3.26 5.43 -2.93
C LEU A 9 -1.93 4.66 -3.00
N ASN A 10 -1.51 4.08 -1.90
CA ASN A 10 -0.30 3.34 -1.70
C ASN A 10 -0.37 2.34 -0.54
N ASN A 11 -1.40 1.53 -0.45
CA ASN A 11 -1.36 0.31 0.37
C ASN A 11 -2.28 0.31 1.59
N THR A 12 -3.44 -0.26 1.44
CA THR A 12 -4.15 -0.85 2.57
C THR A 12 -3.53 -2.21 2.87
N PRO A 13 -3.41 -2.58 4.08
CA PRO A 13 -3.92 -2.04 5.35
C PRO A 13 -3.10 -0.93 5.97
N VAL A 14 -2.14 -0.41 5.23
CA VAL A 14 -1.17 0.58 5.72
C VAL A 14 -1.50 1.92 5.07
N GLY A 15 -1.83 2.93 5.86
CA GLY A 15 -2.10 4.29 5.38
C GLY A 15 -0.92 4.90 4.61
N LEU A 16 -1.11 6.06 3.99
CA LEU A 16 -0.09 6.79 3.22
C LEU A 16 1.26 6.90 3.95
N HIS A 17 1.24 6.90 5.28
CA HIS A 17 2.40 7.05 6.14
C HIS A 17 2.96 5.72 6.70
N GLY A 18 2.44 4.56 6.24
CA GLY A 18 2.85 3.27 6.79
C GLY A 18 2.10 2.85 8.05
N GLU A 19 1.07 3.59 8.48
CA GLU A 19 0.24 3.26 9.64
C GLU A 19 -0.83 2.21 9.28
N LEU A 20 -1.08 1.28 10.20
CA LEU A 20 -2.15 0.28 10.08
C LEU A 20 -3.52 0.88 10.39
N PHE A 21 -4.52 0.59 9.56
CA PHE A 21 -5.91 0.84 9.92
C PHE A 21 -6.35 -0.13 11.02
N LYS A 22 -6.53 0.38 12.22
CA LYS A 22 -7.00 -0.39 13.37
C LYS A 22 -8.47 -0.78 13.19
N GLU A 23 -8.88 -1.85 13.86
CA GLU A 23 -10.24 -2.34 13.83
C GLU A 23 -11.27 -1.25 14.12
N GLU A 24 -10.97 -0.39 15.10
CA GLU A 24 -11.85 0.72 15.47
C GLU A 24 -12.07 1.72 14.32
N THR A 25 -11.01 2.03 13.56
CA THR A 25 -11.11 2.91 12.39
C THR A 25 -12.01 2.29 11.31
N ILE A 26 -11.89 0.97 11.06
CA ILE A 26 -12.74 0.28 10.09
C ILE A 26 -14.21 0.28 10.54
N LYS A 27 -14.48 0.07 11.84
CA LYS A 27 -15.83 0.17 12.41
C LYS A 27 -16.41 1.56 12.21
N GLN A 28 -15.65 2.61 12.51
CA GLN A 28 -16.10 3.99 12.33
C GLN A 28 -16.43 4.30 10.85
N ILE A 29 -15.58 3.85 9.92
CA ILE A 29 -15.85 3.98 8.48
C ILE A 29 -17.15 3.26 8.12
N ALA A 30 -17.33 2.00 8.56
CA ALA A 30 -18.51 1.23 8.30
C ALA A 30 -19.79 1.92 8.84
N ASP A 31 -19.74 2.47 10.04
CA ASP A 31 -20.86 3.19 10.66
C ASP A 31 -21.21 4.48 9.92
N ILE A 32 -20.22 5.22 9.46
CA ILE A 32 -20.42 6.42 8.63
C ILE A 32 -21.10 6.02 7.32
N MET A 33 -20.61 4.96 6.66
CA MET A 33 -21.15 4.50 5.39
C MET A 33 -22.60 4.04 5.52
N LYS A 34 -22.94 3.25 6.57
CA LYS A 34 -24.31 2.82 6.86
C LYS A 34 -25.26 4.01 7.06
N LYS A 35 -24.83 5.03 7.79
CA LYS A 35 -25.60 6.28 7.96
C LYS A 35 -25.82 6.99 6.63
N LYS A 36 -24.79 7.06 5.80
CA LYS A 36 -24.87 7.73 4.49
C LYS A 36 -25.69 6.95 3.46
N GLU A 37 -25.74 5.62 3.52
CA GLU A 37 -26.67 4.82 2.71
C GLU A 37 -28.13 5.17 3.00
N ILE A 38 -28.47 5.34 4.29
CA ILE A 38 -29.82 5.74 4.72
C ILE A 38 -30.12 7.16 4.24
N GLU A 39 -29.18 8.09 4.42
CA GLU A 39 -29.32 9.50 4.03
C GLU A 39 -29.54 9.67 2.52
N TYR A 40 -28.78 8.93 1.71
CA TYR A 40 -28.79 9.05 0.25
C TYR A 40 -29.81 8.12 -0.42
N GLY A 41 -30.36 7.14 0.30
CA GLY A 41 -31.35 6.20 -0.22
C GLY A 41 -30.80 5.21 -1.25
N HIS A 42 -29.52 4.96 -1.25
CA HIS A 42 -28.86 3.98 -2.13
C HIS A 42 -27.59 3.39 -1.50
N GLU A 43 -27.13 2.27 -2.06
CA GLU A 43 -25.94 1.57 -1.59
C GLU A 43 -24.65 2.37 -1.84
N ILE A 44 -23.72 2.28 -0.89
CA ILE A 44 -22.35 2.79 -0.99
C ILE A 44 -21.42 1.58 -0.88
N TYR A 45 -20.52 1.40 -1.81
CA TYR A 45 -19.60 0.27 -1.81
C TYR A 45 -18.24 0.66 -1.23
N LEU A 46 -17.73 -0.16 -0.31
CA LEU A 46 -16.39 -0.06 0.25
C LEU A 46 -15.45 -0.96 -0.57
N LEU A 47 -14.51 -0.35 -1.28
CA LEU A 47 -13.46 -1.08 -1.97
C LEU A 47 -12.17 -1.01 -1.15
N SER A 48 -11.70 -2.15 -0.66
CA SER A 48 -10.44 -2.29 0.07
C SER A 48 -9.36 -2.85 -0.84
N ASP A 49 -8.33 -2.07 -1.14
CA ASP A 49 -7.18 -2.50 -1.93
C ASP A 49 -6.08 -2.99 -0.99
N GLU A 50 -5.79 -4.31 -0.99
CA GLU A 50 -5.03 -4.99 0.05
C GLU A 50 -3.79 -5.76 -0.45
N PRO A 51 -2.98 -5.24 -1.36
CA PRO A 51 -1.82 -5.97 -1.89
C PRO A 51 -0.69 -6.16 -0.85
N TYR A 52 -0.75 -5.47 0.29
CA TYR A 52 0.26 -5.51 1.36
C TYR A 52 -0.25 -6.13 2.66
N ARG A 53 -1.40 -6.81 2.62
CA ARG A 53 -2.05 -7.38 3.80
C ARG A 53 -1.10 -8.21 4.70
N GLU A 54 -0.22 -8.99 4.12
CA GLU A 54 0.72 -9.83 4.84
C GLU A 54 2.04 -9.13 5.21
N LEU A 55 2.29 -7.95 4.63
CA LEU A 55 3.53 -7.21 4.87
C LEU A 55 3.39 -6.27 6.08
N ILE A 56 3.11 -6.86 7.23
CA ILE A 56 2.96 -6.18 8.52
C ILE A 56 4.07 -6.65 9.45
N TYR A 57 4.70 -5.73 10.17
CA TYR A 57 5.85 -6.01 11.02
C TYR A 57 5.52 -6.13 12.50
N SER A 58 4.26 -5.92 12.86
CA SER A 58 3.72 -6.15 14.19
C SER A 58 2.98 -7.49 14.26
N GLU A 59 2.64 -7.93 15.47
CA GLU A 59 1.79 -9.11 15.69
C GLU A 59 0.29 -8.80 15.52
N GLU A 60 -0.06 -7.55 15.29
CA GLU A 60 -1.44 -7.12 15.08
C GLU A 60 -1.99 -7.71 13.77
N LYS A 61 -3.19 -8.28 13.85
CA LYS A 61 -3.89 -8.78 12.67
C LYS A 61 -4.71 -7.65 12.06
N TYR A 62 -4.56 -7.47 10.76
CA TYR A 62 -5.39 -6.53 10.03
C TYR A 62 -6.85 -7.02 9.97
N PRO A 63 -7.82 -6.18 10.34
CA PRO A 63 -9.22 -6.56 10.30
C PRO A 63 -9.71 -6.73 8.86
N PHE A 64 -10.52 -7.77 8.62
CA PHE A 64 -11.13 -7.99 7.32
C PHE A 64 -12.35 -7.07 7.17
N VAL A 65 -12.33 -6.15 6.21
CA VAL A 65 -13.40 -5.15 6.04
C VAL A 65 -14.78 -5.76 5.84
N THR A 66 -14.85 -6.95 5.23
CA THR A 66 -16.10 -7.70 5.02
C THR A 66 -16.78 -8.14 6.32
N ASN A 67 -16.08 -8.13 7.46
CA ASN A 67 -16.65 -8.44 8.77
C ASN A 67 -17.40 -7.26 9.39
N TYR A 68 -17.25 -6.05 8.85
CA TYR A 68 -17.77 -4.81 9.43
C TYR A 68 -18.77 -4.11 8.51
N TYR A 69 -18.64 -4.34 7.19
CA TYR A 69 -19.50 -3.69 6.21
C TYR A 69 -19.85 -4.64 5.06
N ASP A 70 -21.16 -4.89 4.88
CA ASP A 70 -21.67 -5.88 3.94
C ASP A 70 -21.40 -5.52 2.48
N ASN A 71 -21.62 -4.24 2.09
CA ASN A 71 -21.38 -3.77 0.73
C ASN A 71 -19.89 -3.51 0.48
N SER A 72 -19.03 -4.52 0.71
CA SER A 72 -17.59 -4.40 0.58
C SER A 72 -16.99 -5.35 -0.45
N LEU A 73 -15.93 -4.87 -1.08
CA LEU A 73 -15.11 -5.60 -2.02
C LEU A 73 -13.64 -5.53 -1.56
N VAL A 74 -12.92 -6.64 -1.70
CA VAL A 74 -11.48 -6.69 -1.44
C VAL A 74 -10.76 -6.92 -2.76
N VAL A 75 -9.83 -6.04 -3.09
CA VAL A 75 -8.92 -6.21 -4.23
C VAL A 75 -7.56 -6.65 -3.68
N TYR A 76 -7.06 -7.75 -4.17
CA TYR A 76 -5.82 -8.35 -3.70
C TYR A 76 -4.89 -8.71 -4.85
N SER A 77 -3.59 -8.60 -4.63
CA SER A 77 -2.56 -8.96 -5.60
C SER A 77 -1.44 -9.76 -4.94
N PHE A 78 -1.02 -10.85 -5.57
CA PHE A 78 0.15 -11.64 -5.15
C PHE A 78 1.50 -11.02 -5.57
N SER A 79 1.46 -9.86 -6.20
CA SER A 79 2.66 -9.11 -6.61
C SER A 79 3.61 -8.81 -5.46
N LYS A 80 3.09 -8.66 -4.23
CA LYS A 80 3.85 -8.22 -3.06
C LYS A 80 4.12 -9.38 -2.10
N SER A 81 3.09 -10.08 -1.66
CA SER A 81 3.21 -11.19 -0.71
C SER A 81 4.09 -12.32 -1.23
N LEU A 82 3.94 -12.71 -2.49
CA LEU A 82 4.72 -13.77 -3.13
C LEU A 82 5.86 -13.27 -4.01
N SER A 83 6.10 -11.95 -4.09
CA SER A 83 7.10 -11.35 -4.98
C SER A 83 6.93 -11.73 -6.45
N LEU A 84 5.67 -11.83 -6.92
CA LEU A 84 5.29 -12.22 -8.28
C LEU A 84 4.65 -11.06 -9.08
N PRO A 85 5.27 -9.86 -9.18
CA PRO A 85 4.64 -8.73 -9.88
C PRO A 85 4.53 -8.96 -11.39
N GLY A 86 5.44 -9.74 -11.97
CA GLY A 86 5.45 -10.07 -13.41
C GLY A 86 4.32 -10.98 -13.84
N GLU A 87 3.80 -11.82 -12.94
CA GLU A 87 2.81 -12.85 -13.25
C GLU A 87 1.39 -12.33 -13.36
N ARG A 88 1.16 -11.08 -12.95
CA ARG A 88 -0.11 -10.37 -13.10
C ARG A 88 -1.30 -11.14 -12.54
N ILE A 89 -1.17 -11.65 -11.31
CA ILE A 89 -2.18 -12.48 -10.66
C ILE A 89 -2.66 -11.86 -9.34
N GLY A 90 -3.97 -11.89 -9.15
CA GLY A 90 -4.68 -11.40 -7.97
C GLY A 90 -6.14 -11.85 -8.01
N TYR A 91 -6.94 -11.35 -7.09
CA TYR A 91 -8.38 -11.60 -7.07
C TYR A 91 -9.15 -10.37 -6.58
N ILE A 92 -10.43 -10.35 -6.92
CA ILE A 92 -11.40 -9.45 -6.32
C ILE A 92 -12.41 -10.33 -5.58
N LEU A 93 -12.59 -10.08 -4.29
CA LEU A 93 -13.58 -10.73 -3.46
C LEU A 93 -14.77 -9.79 -3.29
N VAL A 94 -15.98 -10.27 -3.57
CA VAL A 94 -17.24 -9.59 -3.26
C VAL A 94 -17.79 -10.22 -1.98
N SER A 95 -18.11 -9.40 -0.97
CA SER A 95 -18.65 -9.87 0.30
C SER A 95 -19.95 -10.68 0.09
N ASN A 96 -20.13 -11.73 0.86
CA ASN A 96 -21.37 -12.51 0.84
C ASN A 96 -22.61 -11.71 1.26
N GLY A 97 -22.42 -10.70 2.13
CA GLY A 97 -23.47 -9.77 2.55
C GLY A 97 -23.76 -8.64 1.57
N CYS A 98 -22.95 -8.54 0.51
CA CYS A 98 -23.08 -7.46 -0.47
C CYS A 98 -24.45 -7.49 -1.14
N LYS A 99 -25.16 -6.36 -1.09
CA LYS A 99 -26.43 -6.19 -1.78
C LYS A 99 -26.20 -6.21 -3.29
N ASN A 100 -27.09 -6.89 -4.02
CA ASN A 100 -26.95 -7.11 -5.46
C ASN A 100 -25.60 -7.76 -5.87
N LYS A 101 -25.07 -8.65 -5.04
CA LYS A 101 -23.73 -9.26 -5.24
C LYS A 101 -23.54 -9.92 -6.61
N GLU A 102 -24.58 -10.53 -7.16
CA GLU A 102 -24.51 -11.19 -8.48
C GLU A 102 -24.29 -10.17 -9.61
N ASP A 103 -24.99 -9.02 -9.53
CA ASP A 103 -24.84 -7.93 -10.51
C ASP A 103 -23.46 -7.26 -10.36
N VAL A 104 -23.00 -7.05 -9.11
CA VAL A 104 -21.66 -6.53 -8.82
C VAL A 104 -20.60 -7.48 -9.39
N TYR A 105 -20.74 -8.78 -9.15
CA TYR A 105 -19.82 -9.79 -9.66
C TYR A 105 -19.81 -9.81 -11.20
N ALA A 106 -20.99 -9.76 -11.83
CA ALA A 106 -21.12 -9.72 -13.29
C ALA A 106 -20.48 -8.45 -13.88
N ALA A 107 -20.67 -7.30 -13.23
CA ALA A 107 -20.07 -6.03 -13.64
C ALA A 107 -18.53 -6.07 -13.56
N ILE A 108 -17.97 -6.62 -12.47
CA ILE A 108 -16.51 -6.80 -12.31
C ILE A 108 -15.95 -7.71 -13.44
N LYS A 109 -16.60 -8.83 -13.71
CA LYS A 109 -16.19 -9.73 -14.81
C LYS A 109 -16.27 -9.03 -16.17
N GLY A 110 -17.33 -8.27 -16.41
CA GLY A 110 -17.51 -7.50 -17.65
C GLY A 110 -16.41 -6.46 -17.81
N ALA A 111 -16.13 -5.68 -16.76
CA ALA A 111 -15.08 -4.68 -16.75
C ALA A 111 -13.70 -5.31 -17.02
N GLY A 112 -13.38 -6.42 -16.35
CA GLY A 112 -12.13 -7.15 -16.55
C GLY A 112 -11.94 -7.57 -18.01
N ARG A 113 -12.98 -8.14 -18.63
CA ARG A 113 -12.96 -8.53 -20.04
C ARG A 113 -12.77 -7.34 -20.99
N THR A 114 -13.45 -6.24 -20.73
CA THR A 114 -13.33 -5.00 -21.53
C THR A 114 -11.91 -4.44 -21.50
N MET A 115 -11.23 -4.58 -20.36
CA MET A 115 -9.83 -4.18 -20.21
C MET A 115 -8.81 -5.21 -20.72
N GLY A 116 -9.27 -6.33 -21.30
CA GLY A 116 -8.42 -7.41 -21.81
C GLY A 116 -8.01 -8.46 -20.76
N PHE A 117 -8.47 -8.37 -19.51
CA PHE A 117 -8.19 -9.35 -18.46
C PHE A 117 -9.28 -10.42 -18.38
N VAL A 118 -9.20 -11.42 -19.26
CA VAL A 118 -10.22 -12.49 -19.33
C VAL A 118 -10.05 -13.49 -18.20
N CYS A 119 -8.82 -13.88 -17.90
CA CYS A 119 -8.46 -14.83 -16.83
C CYS A 119 -7.01 -14.63 -16.40
N ALA A 120 -6.68 -15.13 -15.21
CA ALA A 120 -5.30 -15.22 -14.78
C ALA A 120 -4.54 -16.29 -15.58
N THR A 121 -3.21 -16.20 -15.59
CA THR A 121 -2.34 -17.17 -16.26
C THR A 121 -2.61 -18.59 -15.75
N SER A 122 -2.92 -19.53 -16.65
CA SER A 122 -3.39 -20.88 -16.33
C SER A 122 -2.39 -21.67 -15.46
N LEU A 123 -1.09 -21.44 -15.61
CA LEU A 123 -0.05 -22.04 -14.80
C LEU A 123 -0.18 -21.67 -13.32
N PHE A 124 -0.48 -20.42 -13.01
CA PHE A 124 -0.53 -19.92 -11.64
C PHE A 124 -1.85 -20.19 -10.93
N GLN A 125 -2.96 -20.38 -11.66
CA GLN A 125 -4.25 -20.67 -11.06
C GLN A 125 -4.23 -21.88 -10.09
N PRO A 126 -3.64 -23.05 -10.44
CA PRO A 126 -3.55 -24.17 -9.52
C PRO A 126 -2.41 -24.06 -8.49
N LEU A 127 -1.45 -23.16 -8.70
CA LEU A 127 -0.31 -22.97 -7.78
C LEU A 127 -0.67 -22.05 -6.61
N ILE A 128 -1.37 -20.95 -6.87
CA ILE A 128 -1.71 -19.95 -5.85
C ILE A 128 -2.41 -20.54 -4.63
N PRO A 129 -3.42 -21.43 -4.74
CA PRO A 129 -4.05 -22.04 -3.57
C PRO A 129 -3.08 -22.79 -2.67
N LYS A 130 -1.97 -23.33 -3.22
CA LYS A 130 -0.92 -24.03 -2.47
C LYS A 130 0.05 -23.07 -1.78
N CYS A 131 0.04 -21.81 -2.17
CA CYS A 131 0.91 -20.76 -1.63
C CYS A 131 0.17 -19.82 -0.66
N LEU A 132 -1.09 -20.11 -0.32
CA LEU A 132 -1.83 -19.31 0.65
C LEU A 132 -1.14 -19.39 2.02
N GLY A 133 -0.90 -18.22 2.62
CA GLY A 133 -0.16 -18.10 3.88
C GLY A 133 1.36 -18.11 3.74
N VAL A 134 1.88 -18.28 2.52
CA VAL A 134 3.32 -18.10 2.23
C VAL A 134 3.59 -16.63 1.89
N THR A 135 4.69 -16.11 2.40
CA THR A 135 5.15 -14.75 2.08
C THR A 135 6.64 -14.77 1.75
N SER A 136 7.11 -13.69 1.10
CA SER A 136 8.54 -13.38 1.09
C SER A 136 9.06 -13.19 2.52
N ASP A 137 10.37 -13.29 2.71
CA ASP A 137 10.99 -13.13 4.03
C ASP A 137 10.83 -11.70 4.56
N LEU A 138 9.84 -11.53 5.44
CA LEU A 138 9.52 -10.24 6.06
C LEU A 138 10.64 -9.73 6.98
N SER A 139 11.50 -10.61 7.50
CA SER A 139 12.61 -10.24 8.38
C SER A 139 13.63 -9.36 7.66
N VAL A 140 13.84 -9.60 6.36
CA VAL A 140 14.71 -8.77 5.52
C VAL A 140 14.12 -7.37 5.35
N TYR A 141 12.82 -7.26 5.08
CA TYR A 141 12.16 -5.95 4.94
C TYR A 141 12.16 -5.18 6.27
N LYS A 142 11.86 -5.85 7.37
CA LYS A 142 11.94 -5.26 8.72
C LYS A 142 13.33 -4.72 9.02
N LYS A 143 14.36 -5.53 8.78
CA LYS A 143 15.77 -5.13 8.95
C LYS A 143 16.11 -3.91 8.08
N ASN A 144 15.74 -3.93 6.80
CA ASN A 144 16.01 -2.84 5.87
C ASN A 144 15.32 -1.55 6.32
N ARG A 145 14.05 -1.64 6.74
CA ARG A 145 13.29 -0.54 7.32
C ARG A 145 14.03 0.09 8.49
N ASP A 146 14.40 -0.73 9.45
CA ASP A 146 15.01 -0.27 10.71
C ASP A 146 16.36 0.42 10.41
N ILE A 147 17.22 -0.17 9.58
CA ILE A 147 18.51 0.44 9.16
C ILE A 147 18.27 1.77 8.45
N LEU A 148 17.34 1.82 7.50
CA LEU A 148 17.07 3.04 6.73
C LEU A 148 16.49 4.14 7.61
N TYR A 149 15.46 3.83 8.40
CA TYR A 149 14.81 4.78 9.29
C TYR A 149 15.77 5.36 10.32
N GLU A 150 16.52 4.50 11.03
CA GLU A 150 17.48 4.94 12.03
C GLU A 150 18.64 5.72 11.41
N GLY A 151 19.14 5.28 10.24
CA GLY A 151 20.19 5.97 9.52
C GLY A 151 19.80 7.37 9.10
N LEU A 152 18.61 7.52 8.48
CA LEU A 152 18.10 8.82 8.07
C LEU A 152 17.80 9.73 9.26
N SER A 153 17.20 9.19 10.33
CA SER A 153 16.95 9.95 11.56
C SER A 153 18.24 10.48 12.21
N LYS A 154 19.31 9.67 12.23
CA LYS A 154 20.63 10.09 12.74
C LYS A 154 21.28 11.19 11.88
N ILE A 155 21.02 11.21 10.58
CA ILE A 155 21.50 12.27 9.67
C ILE A 155 20.72 13.57 9.92
N GLY A 156 19.45 13.50 10.35
CA GLY A 156 18.58 14.64 10.62
C GLY A 156 17.33 14.71 9.73
N TYR A 157 17.03 13.68 8.95
CA TYR A 157 15.78 13.62 8.19
C TYR A 157 14.59 13.32 9.09
N GLU A 158 13.46 13.97 8.83
CA GLU A 158 12.17 13.62 9.41
C GLU A 158 11.51 12.51 8.57
N ALA A 159 11.22 11.39 9.20
CA ALA A 159 10.57 10.26 8.53
C ALA A 159 9.48 9.65 9.42
N VAL A 160 8.44 9.10 8.81
CA VAL A 160 7.39 8.35 9.49
C VAL A 160 7.81 6.88 9.58
N TYR A 161 7.81 6.32 10.81
CA TYR A 161 8.17 4.91 11.01
C TYR A 161 7.06 3.99 10.49
N PRO A 162 7.31 3.15 9.46
CA PRO A 162 6.27 2.34 8.87
C PRO A 162 6.02 1.04 9.65
N GLU A 163 4.75 0.74 9.93
CA GLU A 163 4.31 -0.51 10.58
C GLU A 163 4.15 -1.66 9.58
N GLY A 164 4.11 -1.36 8.28
CA GLY A 164 3.96 -2.34 7.22
C GLY A 164 4.40 -1.85 5.85
N ALA A 165 4.12 -2.63 4.80
CA ALA A 165 4.57 -2.46 3.43
C ALA A 165 6.11 -2.41 3.32
N PHE A 166 6.67 -1.73 2.32
CA PHE A 166 8.12 -1.56 2.17
C PHE A 166 8.47 -0.16 1.66
N TYR A 167 7.73 0.83 2.13
CA TYR A 167 7.97 2.23 1.81
C TYR A 167 8.18 3.06 3.06
N LEU A 168 9.11 3.99 2.97
CA LEU A 168 9.37 5.00 3.98
C LEU A 168 9.05 6.37 3.39
N PHE A 169 8.22 7.14 4.07
CA PHE A 169 7.95 8.54 3.73
C PHE A 169 8.90 9.44 4.53
N VAL A 170 9.64 10.26 3.79
CA VAL A 170 10.65 11.17 4.33
C VAL A 170 10.29 12.58 3.88
N LYS A 171 10.28 13.51 4.82
CA LYS A 171 10.08 14.92 4.51
C LYS A 171 11.22 15.43 3.65
N ALA A 172 10.88 16.05 2.53
CA ALA A 172 11.87 16.67 1.66
C ALA A 172 12.57 17.84 2.39
N LEU A 173 13.84 18.07 2.08
CA LEU A 173 14.62 19.16 2.68
C LEU A 173 14.32 20.53 2.04
N GLU A 174 13.41 20.56 1.08
CA GLU A 174 12.82 21.76 0.51
C GLU A 174 11.32 21.53 0.27
N ASN A 175 10.54 22.63 0.13
CA ASN A 175 9.08 22.54 0.01
C ASN A 175 8.60 21.83 -1.27
N ASP A 176 9.38 21.88 -2.34
CA ASP A 176 9.08 21.21 -3.60
C ASP A 176 9.75 19.81 -3.64
N ALA A 177 8.97 18.79 -3.33
CA ALA A 177 9.43 17.41 -3.32
C ALA A 177 9.91 16.92 -4.69
N LYS A 178 9.37 17.46 -5.78
CA LYS A 178 9.84 17.11 -7.15
C LYS A 178 11.23 17.66 -7.39
N LYS A 179 11.44 18.92 -7.03
CA LYS A 179 12.76 19.55 -7.15
C LYS A 179 13.78 18.86 -6.24
N PHE A 180 13.41 18.52 -5.00
CA PHE A 180 14.23 17.71 -4.11
C PHE A 180 14.62 16.37 -4.75
N SER A 181 13.66 15.67 -5.35
CA SER A 181 13.92 14.40 -6.06
C SER A 181 14.86 14.55 -7.24
N GLU A 182 14.74 15.65 -8.02
CA GLU A 182 15.66 15.91 -9.15
C GLU A 182 17.10 16.20 -8.66
N VAL A 183 17.25 16.93 -7.55
CA VAL A 183 18.58 17.11 -6.94
C VAL A 183 19.12 15.78 -6.40
N ALA A 184 18.28 14.97 -5.73
CA ALA A 184 18.68 13.67 -5.22
C ALA A 184 19.21 12.72 -6.33
N LYS A 185 18.64 12.78 -7.54
CA LYS A 185 19.12 12.02 -8.71
C LYS A 185 20.57 12.33 -9.07
N GLN A 186 21.04 13.56 -8.84
CA GLN A 186 22.45 13.93 -9.08
C GLN A 186 23.41 13.20 -8.14
N TYR A 187 22.88 12.68 -7.03
CA TYR A 187 23.57 11.85 -6.05
C TYR A 187 23.22 10.36 -6.20
N GLU A 188 22.61 9.95 -7.34
CA GLU A 188 22.20 8.58 -7.62
C GLU A 188 21.11 8.04 -6.66
N LEU A 189 20.37 8.93 -5.99
CA LEU A 189 19.23 8.58 -5.16
C LEU A 189 17.93 8.75 -5.95
N LEU A 190 17.24 7.64 -6.22
CA LEU A 190 15.96 7.65 -6.92
C LEU A 190 14.82 7.68 -5.90
N LEU A 191 14.32 8.88 -5.63
CA LEU A 191 13.24 9.15 -4.69
C LEU A 191 11.96 9.49 -5.46
N VAL A 192 10.81 9.03 -4.98
CA VAL A 192 9.52 9.30 -5.63
C VAL A 192 8.81 10.43 -4.90
N PRO A 193 8.58 11.61 -5.53
CA PRO A 193 7.80 12.67 -4.92
C PRO A 193 6.39 12.19 -4.54
N SER A 194 5.90 12.55 -3.37
CA SER A 194 4.62 12.08 -2.85
C SER A 194 3.42 12.93 -3.24
N ASP A 195 3.62 13.99 -4.01
CA ASP A 195 2.53 14.85 -4.50
C ASP A 195 1.44 14.07 -5.23
N SER A 196 1.83 13.08 -6.05
CA SER A 196 0.87 12.21 -6.75
C SER A 196 0.10 11.27 -5.81
N PHE A 197 0.50 11.20 -4.55
CA PHE A 197 -0.11 10.40 -3.50
C PHE A 197 -0.90 11.23 -2.48
N GLY A 198 -1.11 12.52 -2.78
CA GLY A 198 -1.88 13.43 -1.93
C GLY A 198 -1.13 13.95 -0.70
N LEU A 199 0.19 13.78 -0.63
CA LEU A 199 1.03 14.27 0.45
C LEU A 199 2.14 15.16 -0.11
N GLU A 200 1.98 16.47 -0.01
CA GLU A 200 2.97 17.42 -0.48
C GLU A 200 4.18 17.53 0.47
N GLY A 201 5.34 17.84 -0.09
CA GLY A 201 6.57 18.07 0.66
C GLY A 201 7.26 16.81 1.20
N TYR A 202 6.88 15.62 0.74
CA TYR A 202 7.51 14.37 1.11
C TYR A 202 8.03 13.61 -0.12
N VAL A 203 8.97 12.70 0.12
CA VAL A 203 9.39 11.71 -0.86
C VAL A 203 9.19 10.31 -0.30
N ARG A 204 8.84 9.37 -1.17
CA ARG A 204 8.71 7.96 -0.84
C ARG A 204 9.97 7.21 -1.24
N ILE A 205 10.52 6.45 -0.32
CA ILE A 205 11.69 5.60 -0.51
C ILE A 205 11.27 4.14 -0.37
N SER A 206 11.60 3.31 -1.36
CA SER A 206 11.38 1.86 -1.26
C SER A 206 12.58 1.19 -0.61
N TYR A 207 12.33 0.32 0.38
CA TYR A 207 13.37 -0.48 1.03
C TYR A 207 13.29 -1.99 0.67
N CYS A 208 12.54 -2.34 -0.38
CA CYS A 208 12.52 -3.70 -0.95
C CYS A 208 13.72 -3.95 -1.88
N VAL A 209 14.90 -3.64 -1.40
CA VAL A 209 16.19 -3.79 -2.08
C VAL A 209 17.15 -4.60 -1.20
N SER A 210 18.37 -4.89 -1.65
CA SER A 210 19.33 -5.58 -0.80
C SER A 210 19.74 -4.71 0.41
N THR A 211 19.99 -5.35 1.55
CA THR A 211 20.45 -4.65 2.77
C THR A 211 21.73 -3.86 2.49
N LYS A 212 22.60 -4.37 1.60
CA LYS A 212 23.81 -3.65 1.19
C LYS A 212 23.49 -2.32 0.52
N GLN A 213 22.51 -2.28 -0.39
CA GLN A 213 22.10 -1.02 -1.05
C GLN A 213 21.57 -0.01 -0.04
N ILE A 214 20.83 -0.45 0.98
CA ILE A 214 20.36 0.44 2.05
C ILE A 214 21.56 1.05 2.79
N ILE A 215 22.52 0.22 3.22
CA ILE A 215 23.70 0.69 3.95
C ILE A 215 24.52 1.65 3.09
N ASP A 216 24.78 1.29 1.83
CA ASP A 216 25.58 2.09 0.90
C ASP A 216 24.92 3.44 0.56
N SER A 217 23.58 3.54 0.65
CA SER A 217 22.86 4.78 0.38
C SER A 217 22.97 5.82 1.51
N LEU A 218 23.17 5.41 2.76
CA LEU A 218 23.18 6.33 3.90
C LEU A 218 24.25 7.42 3.81
N PRO A 219 25.53 7.14 3.44
CA PRO A 219 26.52 8.19 3.24
C PRO A 219 26.15 9.17 2.11
N ILE A 220 25.35 8.71 1.14
CA ILE A 220 24.88 9.55 0.04
C ILE A 220 23.76 10.48 0.53
N PHE A 221 22.82 9.98 1.34
CA PHE A 221 21.83 10.80 2.02
C PHE A 221 22.47 11.87 2.91
N GLU A 222 23.57 11.53 3.61
CA GLU A 222 24.32 12.51 4.41
C GLU A 222 24.92 13.63 3.54
N LYS A 223 25.46 13.30 2.36
CA LYS A 223 25.96 14.31 1.41
C LYS A 223 24.83 15.22 0.92
N LEU A 224 23.67 14.64 0.59
CA LEU A 224 22.49 15.38 0.15
C LEU A 224 21.98 16.29 1.29
N TYR A 225 21.93 15.80 2.52
CA TYR A 225 21.54 16.59 3.69
C TYR A 225 22.46 17.81 3.89
N LYS A 226 23.79 17.61 3.80
CA LYS A 226 24.78 18.68 3.89
C LYS A 226 24.67 19.71 2.76
N TYR A 227 24.19 19.31 1.58
CA TYR A 227 23.95 20.23 0.47
C TYR A 227 22.86 21.24 0.79
N TYR A 228 21.76 20.81 1.44
CA TYR A 228 20.66 21.67 1.83
C TYR A 228 20.85 22.46 3.12
N ASN A 229 21.77 22.04 3.97
CA ASN A 229 22.03 22.68 5.29
C ASN A 229 23.43 23.31 5.35
N LYS A 230 23.87 23.90 4.24
CA LYS A 230 25.09 24.71 4.19
C LYS A 230 24.88 26.10 4.78
#